data_f42bd914ddd185d37d2527bdd1a4dd72
#
_entry.id   f42bd914ddd185d37d2527bdd1a4dd72
#
_cell.length_a   1.000
_cell.length_b   1.000
_cell.length_c   1.000
_cell.angle_alpha   90.00
_cell.angle_beta   90.00
_cell.angle_gamma   90.00
#
_symmetry.space_group_name_H-M   'P 1'
#
loop_
_entity.id
_entity.type
_entity.pdbx_description
1 polymer ?
#
loop_
_entity_poly.entity_id
_entity_poly.type
_entity_poly.pdbx_seq_one_letter_code
_entity_poly.pdbx_strand_id
1 'polypeptide(L)'
;MKQQRNYRRLFIFLVIVIAAQFRVSAQTLKDVFTNSETPVFYYGIDFTKARVDDPAANALDIRDRQFEAINNLIINESDKYDLKAAFNRTVDHDISSVEKRNEKVNTEEIKSSNSADFHRLKESDIDALIKGFDGGGKKAVGVLFIVEGMSKLDKSISVWVTLFDPKSKKVLMTERMEGKPAGFGFRNYWAGGIKDVISDIKKKKYSEWKSKYGQ
;
A
#
# COMPACT_ATOMS: atom_id res chain seq x y z
N MET A 1 -60.53 -10.07 4.08
CA MET A 1 -59.78 -8.80 4.22
C MET A 1 -58.77 -8.77 5.38
N LYS A 2 -58.98 -9.40 6.54
CA LYS A 2 -58.02 -9.43 7.66
C LYS A 2 -56.73 -10.20 7.37
N GLN A 3 -56.79 -11.29 6.59
CA GLN A 3 -55.64 -12.15 6.32
C GLN A 3 -54.58 -11.49 5.41
N GLN A 4 -54.97 -10.74 4.38
CA GLN A 4 -54.04 -10.02 3.49
C GLN A 4 -53.26 -8.89 4.22
N ARG A 5 -53.88 -8.31 5.26
CA ARG A 5 -53.25 -7.23 6.05
C ARG A 5 -52.10 -7.74 6.92
N ASN A 6 -52.17 -9.01 7.36
CA ASN A 6 -51.15 -9.65 8.16
C ASN A 6 -49.91 -10.03 7.31
N TYR A 7 -50.10 -10.50 6.07
CA TYR A 7 -48.99 -10.80 5.17
C TYR A 7 -48.23 -9.53 4.74
N ARG A 8 -48.93 -8.42 4.52
CA ARG A 8 -48.28 -7.12 4.21
C ARG A 8 -47.44 -6.61 5.40
N ARG A 9 -47.90 -6.77 6.62
CA ARG A 9 -47.14 -6.40 7.81
C ARG A 9 -45.94 -7.31 8.03
N LEU A 10 -46.07 -8.61 7.79
CA LEU A 10 -44.98 -9.59 7.87
C LEU A 10 -43.93 -9.33 6.81
N PHE A 11 -44.33 -8.98 5.57
CA PHE A 11 -43.43 -8.65 4.48
C PHE A 11 -42.63 -7.35 4.74
N ILE A 12 -43.30 -6.34 5.29
CA ILE A 12 -42.65 -5.08 5.67
C ILE A 12 -41.65 -5.33 6.81
N PHE A 13 -41.98 -6.15 7.79
CA PHE A 13 -41.08 -6.52 8.88
C PHE A 13 -39.85 -7.31 8.37
N LEU A 14 -40.05 -8.24 7.45
CA LEU A 14 -38.98 -9.03 6.84
C LEU A 14 -38.02 -8.15 6.00
N VAL A 15 -38.54 -7.18 5.24
CA VAL A 15 -37.74 -6.24 4.45
C VAL A 15 -36.94 -5.30 5.36
N ILE A 16 -37.49 -4.85 6.49
CA ILE A 16 -36.78 -4.01 7.46
C ILE A 16 -35.67 -4.79 8.16
N VAL A 17 -35.89 -6.07 8.50
CA VAL A 17 -34.86 -6.92 9.13
C VAL A 17 -33.72 -7.24 8.15
N ILE A 18 -34.00 -7.43 6.87
CA ILE A 18 -33.00 -7.65 5.83
C ILE A 18 -32.18 -6.37 5.56
N ALA A 19 -32.84 -5.21 5.59
CA ALA A 19 -32.14 -3.91 5.40
C ALA A 19 -31.21 -3.54 6.59
N ALA A 20 -31.45 -4.07 7.79
CA ALA A 20 -30.62 -3.83 8.97
C ALA A 20 -29.30 -4.62 8.98
N GLN A 21 -29.12 -5.60 8.10
CA GLN A 21 -27.93 -6.50 8.10
C GLN A 21 -26.76 -6.00 7.27
N PHE A 22 -26.86 -4.91 6.52
CA PHE A 22 -25.78 -4.39 5.67
C PHE A 22 -25.10 -3.12 6.23
N ARG A 23 -24.88 -3.06 7.54
CA ARG A 23 -23.84 -2.17 8.04
C ARG A 23 -22.50 -2.89 7.87
N VAL A 24 -22.01 -2.96 6.65
CA VAL A 24 -20.57 -3.17 6.43
C VAL A 24 -19.92 -1.91 6.96
N SER A 25 -19.44 -1.97 8.19
CA SER A 25 -18.60 -0.90 8.75
C SER A 25 -17.38 -0.79 7.84
N ALA A 26 -17.30 0.29 7.08
CA ALA A 26 -16.05 0.64 6.42
C ALA A 26 -15.02 0.85 7.53
N GLN A 27 -13.91 0.14 7.47
CA GLN A 27 -12.81 0.34 8.42
C GLN A 27 -12.31 1.77 8.29
N THR A 28 -12.23 2.46 9.41
CA THR A 28 -11.79 3.85 9.42
C THR A 28 -10.28 3.90 9.71
N LEU A 29 -9.66 4.99 9.32
CA LEU A 29 -8.26 5.24 9.66
C LEU A 29 -8.06 5.27 11.19
N LYS A 30 -9.05 5.78 11.92
CA LYS A 30 -9.07 5.76 13.38
C LYS A 30 -8.96 4.33 13.93
N ASP A 31 -9.70 3.37 13.36
CA ASP A 31 -9.69 1.98 13.82
C ASP A 31 -8.28 1.36 13.70
N VAL A 32 -7.52 1.75 12.65
CA VAL A 32 -6.13 1.29 12.49
C VAL A 32 -5.26 1.69 13.69
N PHE A 33 -5.47 2.85 14.26
CA PHE A 33 -4.60 3.38 15.31
C PHE A 33 -5.14 3.18 16.73
N THR A 34 -6.43 2.86 16.90
CA THR A 34 -7.08 2.71 18.21
C THR A 34 -7.48 1.28 18.54
N ASN A 35 -7.70 0.43 17.53
CA ASN A 35 -8.10 -0.96 17.70
C ASN A 35 -7.03 -1.91 17.13
N SER A 36 -6.32 -2.64 17.99
CA SER A 36 -5.28 -3.60 17.59
C SER A 36 -5.81 -4.77 16.76
N GLU A 37 -7.10 -5.08 16.87
CA GLU A 37 -7.76 -6.16 16.14
C GLU A 37 -8.14 -5.76 14.69
N THR A 38 -8.01 -4.48 14.32
CA THR A 38 -8.25 -4.06 12.93
C THR A 38 -7.22 -4.71 12.02
N PRO A 39 -7.62 -5.60 11.10
CA PRO A 39 -6.68 -6.32 10.27
C PRO A 39 -6.00 -5.38 9.27
N VAL A 40 -4.71 -5.56 9.11
CA VAL A 40 -3.90 -4.87 8.10
C VAL A 40 -3.35 -5.89 7.11
N PHE A 41 -3.38 -5.52 5.84
CA PHE A 41 -2.96 -6.39 4.74
C PHE A 41 -1.97 -5.67 3.82
N TYR A 42 -0.77 -6.23 3.68
CA TYR A 42 0.28 -5.68 2.83
C TYR A 42 0.19 -6.21 1.41
N TYR A 43 0.10 -5.31 0.44
CA TYR A 43 -0.03 -5.64 -0.98
C TYR A 43 1.29 -5.57 -1.75
N GLY A 44 2.38 -5.18 -1.09
CA GLY A 44 3.70 -5.06 -1.73
C GLY A 44 4.06 -3.64 -2.14
N ILE A 45 4.97 -3.57 -3.12
CA ILE A 45 5.53 -2.33 -3.64
C ILE A 45 5.12 -2.17 -5.10
N ASP A 46 4.41 -1.09 -5.39
CA ASP A 46 4.01 -0.67 -6.74
C ASP A 46 5.12 0.21 -7.35
N PHE A 47 5.73 -0.28 -8.40
CA PHE A 47 6.77 0.41 -9.17
C PHE A 47 6.26 1.04 -10.46
N THR A 48 4.94 1.05 -10.70
CA THR A 48 4.36 1.52 -11.97
C THR A 48 4.67 2.98 -12.29
N LYS A 49 5.05 3.74 -11.27
CA LYS A 49 5.45 5.15 -11.43
C LYS A 49 6.92 5.40 -11.06
N ALA A 50 7.69 4.36 -10.82
CA ALA A 50 9.09 4.52 -10.43
C ALA A 50 9.91 5.18 -11.56
N ARG A 51 10.79 6.09 -11.15
CA ARG A 51 11.89 6.64 -11.98
C ARG A 51 13.21 6.27 -11.32
N VAL A 52 14.16 5.81 -12.11
CA VAL A 52 15.41 5.23 -11.63
C VAL A 52 16.59 5.98 -12.22
N ASP A 53 17.37 6.64 -11.36
CA ASP A 53 18.70 7.15 -11.67
C ASP A 53 19.76 6.13 -11.18
N ASP A 54 20.02 5.15 -12.01
CA ASP A 54 21.13 4.21 -11.90
C ASP A 54 21.67 3.93 -13.31
N PRO A 55 22.74 4.63 -13.74
CA PRO A 55 23.28 4.51 -15.10
C PRO A 55 23.65 3.09 -15.50
N ALA A 56 24.11 2.28 -14.54
CA ALA A 56 24.54 0.90 -14.78
C ALA A 56 23.37 -0.11 -14.91
N ALA A 57 22.16 0.26 -14.48
CA ALA A 57 21.04 -0.65 -14.49
C ALA A 57 20.30 -0.66 -15.83
N ASN A 58 19.90 -1.85 -16.27
CA ASN A 58 19.14 -2.06 -17.50
C ASN A 58 17.63 -2.01 -17.22
N ALA A 59 16.87 -1.22 -17.99
CA ALA A 59 15.42 -1.01 -17.76
C ALA A 59 14.60 -2.28 -17.92
N LEU A 60 14.92 -3.15 -18.87
CA LEU A 60 14.24 -4.46 -19.03
C LEU A 60 14.50 -5.35 -17.82
N ASP A 61 15.75 -5.44 -17.38
CA ASP A 61 16.12 -6.21 -16.19
C ASP A 61 15.44 -5.67 -14.92
N ILE A 62 15.33 -4.35 -14.79
CA ILE A 62 14.63 -3.73 -13.66
C ILE A 62 13.18 -4.19 -13.63
N ARG A 63 12.42 -4.08 -14.72
CA ARG A 63 11.03 -4.49 -14.80
C ARG A 63 10.87 -5.99 -14.61
N ASP A 64 11.61 -6.80 -15.40
CA ASP A 64 11.34 -8.23 -15.57
C ASP A 64 11.87 -9.08 -14.40
N ARG A 65 12.82 -8.56 -13.63
CA ARG A 65 13.45 -9.30 -12.53
C ARG A 65 13.53 -8.55 -11.21
N GLN A 66 13.94 -7.27 -11.26
CA GLN A 66 14.35 -6.60 -10.03
C GLN A 66 13.16 -6.16 -9.19
N PHE A 67 12.07 -5.70 -9.80
CA PHE A 67 10.87 -5.28 -9.08
C PHE A 67 10.22 -6.45 -8.34
N GLU A 68 10.06 -7.60 -8.99
CA GLU A 68 9.59 -8.83 -8.36
C GLU A 68 10.56 -9.27 -7.26
N ALA A 69 11.85 -9.31 -7.55
CA ALA A 69 12.86 -9.74 -6.58
C ALA A 69 12.92 -8.86 -5.32
N ILE A 70 12.66 -7.54 -5.43
CA ILE A 70 12.54 -6.65 -4.28
C ILE A 70 11.28 -6.98 -3.48
N ASN A 71 10.12 -7.13 -4.13
CA ASN A 71 8.87 -7.49 -3.46
C ASN A 71 9.00 -8.82 -2.68
N ASN A 72 9.53 -9.85 -3.34
CA ASN A 72 9.75 -11.16 -2.73
C ASN A 72 10.73 -11.09 -1.55
N LEU A 73 11.76 -10.25 -1.62
CA LEU A 73 12.71 -10.09 -0.53
C LEU A 73 12.05 -9.52 0.73
N ILE A 74 11.15 -8.54 0.56
CA ILE A 74 10.44 -7.92 1.70
C ILE A 74 9.58 -8.93 2.45
N ILE A 75 8.86 -9.80 1.75
CA ILE A 75 7.95 -10.77 2.40
C ILE A 75 8.69 -12.01 2.92
N ASN A 76 9.79 -12.44 2.26
CA ASN A 76 10.53 -13.63 2.64
C ASN A 76 11.53 -13.40 3.78
N GLU A 77 12.02 -12.17 3.96
CA GLU A 77 12.92 -11.79 5.06
C GLU A 77 12.19 -10.94 6.11
N SER A 78 11.04 -11.42 6.62
CA SER A 78 10.14 -10.69 7.51
C SER A 78 10.79 -10.19 8.80
N ASP A 79 11.82 -10.86 9.31
CA ASP A 79 12.58 -10.41 10.50
C ASP A 79 13.38 -9.13 10.21
N LYS A 80 13.83 -8.98 8.97
CA LYS A 80 14.60 -7.82 8.52
C LYS A 80 13.70 -6.67 8.06
N TYR A 81 12.57 -7.00 7.44
CA TYR A 81 11.56 -6.07 6.94
C TYR A 81 10.30 -6.14 7.80
N ASP A 82 10.44 -5.83 9.08
CA ASP A 82 9.49 -6.07 10.16
C ASP A 82 8.24 -5.17 10.05
N LEU A 83 7.36 -5.51 9.11
CA LEU A 83 6.08 -4.85 8.92
C LEU A 83 5.17 -4.99 10.15
N LYS A 84 5.27 -6.14 10.86
CA LYS A 84 4.51 -6.38 12.08
C LYS A 84 4.83 -5.32 13.15
N ALA A 85 6.11 -5.06 13.40
CA ALA A 85 6.49 -4.04 14.36
C ALA A 85 6.25 -2.63 13.82
N ALA A 86 6.39 -2.38 12.50
CA ALA A 86 6.13 -1.07 11.92
C ALA A 86 4.67 -0.63 12.10
N PHE A 87 3.71 -1.55 11.90
CA PHE A 87 2.28 -1.27 12.06
C PHE A 87 1.70 -1.71 13.42
N ASN A 88 2.55 -2.19 14.34
CA ASN A 88 2.18 -2.63 15.69
C ASN A 88 1.03 -3.66 15.71
N ARG A 89 1.04 -4.62 14.77
CA ARG A 89 0.06 -5.72 14.64
C ARG A 89 0.49 -6.78 13.65
N THR A 90 -0.23 -7.90 13.62
CA THR A 90 -0.05 -8.89 12.54
C THR A 90 -0.43 -8.26 11.20
N VAL A 91 0.41 -8.48 10.20
CA VAL A 91 0.23 -8.02 8.83
C VAL A 91 0.28 -9.24 7.91
N ASP A 92 -0.87 -9.61 7.37
CA ASP A 92 -0.94 -10.60 6.30
C ASP A 92 -0.52 -9.97 4.97
N HIS A 93 -0.17 -10.76 3.98
CA HIS A 93 0.28 -10.24 2.70
C HIS A 93 -0.14 -11.11 1.51
N ASP A 94 -0.24 -10.47 0.34
CA ASP A 94 -0.33 -11.09 -0.98
C ASP A 94 0.10 -10.04 -2.01
N ILE A 95 1.21 -10.30 -2.68
CA ILE A 95 1.82 -9.37 -3.63
C ILE A 95 1.39 -9.62 -5.08
N SER A 96 0.56 -10.62 -5.35
CA SER A 96 0.20 -11.03 -6.71
C SER A 96 -0.45 -9.92 -7.55
N SER A 97 -1.25 -9.06 -6.90
CA SER A 97 -1.90 -7.92 -7.57
C SER A 97 -0.90 -6.84 -7.99
N VAL A 98 0.10 -6.57 -7.15
CA VAL A 98 1.13 -5.57 -7.47
C VAL A 98 2.14 -6.11 -8.49
N GLU A 99 2.48 -7.39 -8.44
CA GLU A 99 3.36 -8.04 -9.43
C GLU A 99 2.80 -7.92 -10.84
N LYS A 100 1.52 -8.27 -11.04
CA LYS A 100 0.82 -8.10 -12.33
C LYS A 100 0.80 -6.66 -12.85
N ARG A 101 0.90 -5.69 -11.97
CA ARG A 101 1.02 -4.27 -12.36
C ARG A 101 2.45 -3.92 -12.74
N ASN A 102 3.41 -4.37 -11.95
CA ASN A 102 4.83 -4.09 -12.17
C ASN A 102 5.34 -4.70 -13.49
N GLU A 103 4.84 -5.87 -13.89
CA GLU A 103 5.12 -6.48 -15.19
C GLU A 103 4.74 -5.59 -16.39
N LYS A 104 3.78 -4.68 -16.21
CA LYS A 104 3.27 -3.78 -17.27
C LYS A 104 3.96 -2.42 -17.29
N VAL A 105 5.00 -2.22 -16.48
CA VAL A 105 5.75 -0.96 -16.45
C VAL A 105 6.37 -0.70 -17.83
N ASN A 106 6.18 0.52 -18.34
CA ASN A 106 6.82 0.94 -19.57
C ASN A 106 8.32 1.16 -19.34
N THR A 107 9.15 0.31 -19.94
CA THR A 107 10.60 0.33 -19.76
C THR A 107 11.27 1.61 -20.28
N GLU A 108 10.68 2.28 -21.27
CA GLU A 108 11.17 3.54 -21.80
C GLU A 108 11.07 4.69 -20.77
N GLU A 109 10.15 4.53 -19.83
CA GLU A 109 9.88 5.54 -18.79
C GLU A 109 10.63 5.26 -17.47
N ILE A 110 11.25 4.09 -17.29
CA ILE A 110 11.90 3.74 -16.01
C ILE A 110 13.09 4.65 -15.72
N LYS A 111 13.95 4.88 -16.72
CA LYS A 111 15.19 5.64 -16.53
C LYS A 111 14.93 7.14 -16.55
N SER A 112 15.48 7.84 -15.56
CA SER A 112 15.53 9.31 -15.55
C SER A 112 16.78 9.80 -14.84
N SER A 113 17.38 10.85 -15.36
CA SER A 113 18.44 11.64 -14.70
C SER A 113 17.92 13.01 -14.22
N ASN A 114 16.63 13.29 -14.38
CA ASN A 114 16.00 14.52 -13.92
C ASN A 114 15.57 14.38 -12.45
N SER A 115 16.21 15.12 -11.54
CA SER A 115 15.89 15.08 -10.11
C SER A 115 14.44 15.44 -9.78
N ALA A 116 13.79 16.26 -10.61
CA ALA A 116 12.36 16.59 -10.43
C ALA A 116 11.45 15.37 -10.57
N ASP A 117 11.88 14.32 -11.28
CA ASP A 117 11.09 13.11 -11.48
C ASP A 117 11.00 12.23 -10.22
N PHE A 118 11.85 12.47 -9.24
CA PHE A 118 11.88 11.66 -8.02
C PHE A 118 10.90 12.13 -6.93
N HIS A 119 10.26 13.30 -7.14
CA HIS A 119 9.29 13.88 -6.21
C HIS A 119 8.08 14.52 -6.95
N ARG A 120 7.72 14.00 -8.14
CA ARG A 120 6.71 14.60 -9.02
C ARG A 120 5.27 14.27 -8.66
N LEU A 121 5.03 13.11 -8.01
CA LEU A 121 3.67 12.66 -7.70
C LEU A 121 3.04 13.53 -6.60
N LYS A 122 1.71 13.63 -6.64
CA LYS A 122 0.88 14.29 -5.65
C LYS A 122 -0.11 13.29 -5.04
N GLU A 123 -0.75 13.63 -3.96
CA GLU A 123 -1.79 12.79 -3.33
C GLU A 123 -2.89 12.39 -4.32
N SER A 124 -3.28 13.31 -5.24
CA SER A 124 -4.26 13.01 -6.29
C SER A 124 -3.81 11.90 -7.26
N ASP A 125 -2.51 11.78 -7.50
CA ASP A 125 -1.96 10.71 -8.35
C ASP A 125 -2.00 9.36 -7.60
N ILE A 126 -1.76 9.38 -6.30
CA ILE A 126 -1.89 8.21 -5.43
C ILE A 126 -3.36 7.76 -5.36
N ASP A 127 -4.30 8.69 -5.22
CA ASP A 127 -5.74 8.38 -5.28
C ASP A 127 -6.12 7.69 -6.61
N ALA A 128 -5.61 8.19 -7.72
CA ALA A 128 -5.86 7.59 -9.04
C ALA A 128 -5.25 6.18 -9.17
N LEU A 129 -4.04 5.97 -8.63
CA LEU A 129 -3.38 4.67 -8.60
C LEU A 129 -4.17 3.64 -7.76
N ILE A 130 -4.67 4.05 -6.60
CA ILE A 130 -5.47 3.19 -5.72
C ILE A 130 -6.84 2.88 -6.33
N LYS A 131 -7.50 3.82 -7.00
CA LYS A 131 -8.75 3.57 -7.74
C LYS A 131 -8.59 2.49 -8.82
N GLY A 132 -7.42 2.45 -9.47
CA GLY A 132 -7.06 1.43 -10.46
C GLY A 132 -6.47 0.15 -9.87
N PHE A 133 -6.26 0.07 -8.55
CA PHE A 133 -5.66 -1.11 -7.90
C PHE A 133 -6.71 -2.18 -7.60
N ASP A 134 -6.38 -3.45 -7.87
CA ASP A 134 -7.22 -4.58 -7.48
C ASP A 134 -6.72 -5.18 -6.15
N GLY A 135 -7.37 -4.80 -5.07
CA GLY A 135 -7.11 -5.31 -3.73
C GLY A 135 -7.93 -6.55 -3.36
N GLY A 136 -8.65 -7.16 -4.31
CA GLY A 136 -9.46 -8.36 -4.08
C GLY A 136 -10.60 -8.18 -3.05
N GLY A 137 -10.95 -6.94 -2.71
CA GLY A 137 -12.07 -6.63 -1.81
C GLY A 137 -11.91 -7.16 -0.37
N LYS A 138 -10.69 -7.38 0.10
CA LYS A 138 -10.41 -7.90 1.44
C LYS A 138 -10.99 -7.00 2.53
N LYS A 139 -11.46 -7.63 3.61
CA LYS A 139 -11.96 -6.93 4.82
C LYS A 139 -10.79 -6.59 5.75
N ALA A 140 -9.88 -5.78 5.27
CA ALA A 140 -8.69 -5.33 5.98
C ALA A 140 -8.34 -3.92 5.51
N VAL A 141 -7.56 -3.17 6.28
CA VAL A 141 -6.93 -1.96 5.76
C VAL A 141 -5.72 -2.37 4.91
N GLY A 142 -5.74 -2.01 3.64
CA GLY A 142 -4.64 -2.27 2.72
C GLY A 142 -3.47 -1.34 2.98
N VAL A 143 -2.26 -1.87 2.91
CA VAL A 143 -1.00 -1.12 2.86
C VAL A 143 -0.34 -1.38 1.52
N LEU A 144 -0.07 -0.32 0.78
CA LEU A 144 0.67 -0.35 -0.47
C LEU A 144 1.79 0.68 -0.42
N PHE A 145 2.99 0.26 -0.74
CA PHE A 145 4.12 1.16 -0.94
C PHE A 145 4.21 1.51 -2.43
N ILE A 146 4.17 2.78 -2.78
CA ILE A 146 4.24 3.24 -4.17
C ILE A 146 5.56 3.99 -4.36
N VAL A 147 6.45 3.40 -5.13
CA VAL A 147 7.77 4.01 -5.41
C VAL A 147 7.62 5.05 -6.50
N GLU A 148 8.10 6.25 -6.21
CA GLU A 148 8.15 7.38 -7.13
C GLU A 148 9.52 7.59 -7.74
N GLY A 149 10.57 7.53 -6.92
CA GLY A 149 11.93 7.81 -7.31
C GLY A 149 12.96 6.89 -6.64
N MET A 150 14.00 6.54 -7.41
CA MET A 150 15.13 5.70 -6.99
C MET A 150 16.40 6.38 -7.50
N SER A 151 16.94 7.34 -6.73
CA SER A 151 18.14 8.11 -7.12
C SER A 151 19.39 7.53 -6.46
N LYS A 152 20.26 6.98 -7.29
CA LYS A 152 21.57 6.49 -6.82
C LYS A 152 22.52 7.65 -6.54
N LEU A 153 22.37 8.75 -7.27
CA LEU A 153 23.15 9.97 -7.04
C LEU A 153 22.86 10.56 -5.66
N ASP A 154 21.56 10.70 -5.32
CA ASP A 154 21.12 11.26 -4.02
C ASP A 154 21.13 10.22 -2.90
N LYS A 155 21.37 8.95 -3.23
CA LYS A 155 21.30 7.81 -2.30
C LYS A 155 19.96 7.79 -1.55
N SER A 156 18.88 7.97 -2.30
CA SER A 156 17.51 8.05 -1.78
C SER A 156 16.53 7.25 -2.61
N ILE A 157 15.54 6.66 -1.95
CA ILE A 157 14.33 6.13 -2.54
C ILE A 157 13.13 6.90 -2.00
N SER A 158 12.29 7.45 -2.88
CA SER A 158 11.06 8.14 -2.52
C SER A 158 9.87 7.19 -2.64
N VAL A 159 9.12 7.04 -1.55
CA VAL A 159 8.04 6.05 -1.39
C VAL A 159 6.81 6.71 -0.79
N TRP A 160 5.67 6.54 -1.42
CA TRP A 160 4.38 6.86 -0.82
C TRP A 160 3.87 5.65 -0.02
N VAL A 161 3.83 5.77 1.29
CA VAL A 161 3.23 4.80 2.19
C VAL A 161 1.74 5.08 2.25
N THR A 162 0.93 4.17 1.69
CA THR A 162 -0.50 4.40 1.49
C THR A 162 -1.32 3.35 2.22
N LEU A 163 -2.23 3.82 3.09
CA LEU A 163 -3.27 3.02 3.71
C LEU A 163 -4.58 3.29 2.97
N PHE A 164 -5.30 2.22 2.59
CA PHE A 164 -6.52 2.34 1.80
C PHE A 164 -7.54 1.26 2.16
N ASP A 165 -8.80 1.47 1.82
CA ASP A 165 -9.84 0.44 1.88
C ASP A 165 -9.86 -0.35 0.56
N PRO A 166 -9.51 -1.65 0.57
CA PRO A 166 -9.45 -2.46 -0.65
C PRO A 166 -10.78 -2.63 -1.35
N LYS A 167 -11.89 -2.54 -0.62
CA LYS A 167 -13.24 -2.70 -1.16
C LYS A 167 -13.73 -1.45 -1.87
N SER A 168 -13.63 -0.30 -1.23
CA SER A 168 -14.07 0.98 -1.81
C SER A 168 -13.00 1.65 -2.65
N LYS A 169 -11.75 1.18 -2.58
CA LYS A 169 -10.57 1.77 -3.22
C LYS A 169 -10.34 3.23 -2.80
N LYS A 170 -10.74 3.55 -1.57
CA LYS A 170 -10.56 4.87 -0.99
C LYS A 170 -9.22 4.92 -0.24
N VAL A 171 -8.40 5.92 -0.55
CA VAL A 171 -7.21 6.24 0.27
C VAL A 171 -7.69 6.75 1.62
N LEU A 172 -7.20 6.14 2.68
CA LEU A 172 -7.45 6.55 4.07
C LEU A 172 -6.35 7.49 4.55
N MET A 173 -5.12 7.20 4.16
CA MET A 173 -3.92 8.01 4.44
C MET A 173 -2.87 7.71 3.38
N THR A 174 -2.13 8.72 2.98
CA THR A 174 -0.90 8.56 2.21
C THR A 174 0.13 9.59 2.65
N GLU A 175 1.39 9.18 2.74
CA GLU A 175 2.49 10.06 3.10
C GLU A 175 3.73 9.68 2.28
N ARG A 176 4.39 10.68 1.69
CA ARG A 176 5.68 10.49 1.04
C ARG A 176 6.76 10.36 2.10
N MET A 177 7.53 9.30 2.02
CA MET A 177 8.68 9.03 2.88
C MET A 177 9.92 8.78 2.03
N GLU A 178 11.07 9.08 2.58
CA GLU A 178 12.35 8.76 1.97
C GLU A 178 13.09 7.71 2.77
N GLY A 179 13.73 6.80 2.06
CA GLY A 179 14.60 5.79 2.65
C GLY A 179 16.02 5.90 2.10
N LYS A 180 17.01 5.56 2.91
CA LYS A 180 18.42 5.53 2.54
C LYS A 180 18.78 4.14 2.05
N PRO A 181 19.00 3.94 0.75
CA PRO A 181 19.38 2.64 0.20
C PRO A 181 20.74 2.19 0.74
N ALA A 182 20.84 0.88 1.03
CA ALA A 182 22.07 0.25 1.48
C ALA A 182 22.08 -1.23 1.11
N GLY A 183 23.23 -1.75 0.70
CA GLY A 183 23.39 -3.13 0.30
C GLY A 183 24.20 -3.28 -0.98
N PHE A 184 24.42 -4.52 -1.42
CA PHE A 184 25.19 -4.84 -2.62
C PHE A 184 24.27 -5.36 -3.73
N GLY A 185 24.46 -4.85 -4.95
CA GLY A 185 23.63 -5.16 -6.12
C GLY A 185 22.29 -4.39 -6.10
N PHE A 186 21.63 -4.29 -7.26
CA PHE A 186 20.41 -3.49 -7.44
C PHE A 186 19.32 -3.85 -6.43
N ARG A 187 18.93 -5.13 -6.37
CA ARG A 187 17.88 -5.62 -5.48
C ARG A 187 18.10 -5.26 -4.01
N ASN A 188 19.28 -5.66 -3.48
CA ASN A 188 19.52 -5.48 -2.04
C ASN A 188 19.73 -4.01 -1.68
N TYR A 189 20.31 -3.22 -2.59
CA TYR A 189 20.51 -1.79 -2.40
C TYR A 189 19.16 -1.08 -2.23
N TRP A 190 18.24 -1.26 -3.16
CA TRP A 190 16.95 -0.61 -3.13
C TRP A 190 16.00 -1.19 -2.05
N ALA A 191 16.04 -2.49 -1.82
CA ALA A 191 15.35 -3.10 -0.68
C ALA A 191 15.87 -2.55 0.67
N GLY A 192 17.16 -2.20 0.75
CA GLY A 192 17.71 -1.50 1.92
C GLY A 192 17.05 -0.16 2.19
N GLY A 193 16.70 0.60 1.14
CA GLY A 193 15.92 1.83 1.27
C GLY A 193 14.49 1.60 1.78
N ILE A 194 13.83 0.55 1.30
CA ILE A 194 12.52 0.13 1.83
C ILE A 194 12.62 -0.27 3.30
N LYS A 195 13.69 -0.97 3.69
CA LYS A 195 13.96 -1.29 5.09
C LYS A 195 14.06 -0.04 5.96
N ASP A 196 14.72 1.00 5.47
CA ASP A 196 14.86 2.26 6.19
C ASP A 196 13.51 2.95 6.37
N VAL A 197 12.65 2.98 5.33
CA VAL A 197 11.26 3.46 5.42
C VAL A 197 10.48 2.67 6.47
N ILE A 198 10.51 1.33 6.45
CA ILE A 198 9.84 0.47 7.45
C ILE A 198 10.35 0.76 8.87
N SER A 199 11.67 0.97 9.02
CA SER A 199 12.27 1.33 10.30
C SER A 199 11.81 2.70 10.82
N ASP A 200 11.65 3.68 9.93
CA ASP A 200 11.16 5.01 10.31
C ASP A 200 9.66 4.97 10.67
N ILE A 201 8.86 4.16 9.98
CA ILE A 201 7.47 3.89 10.39
C ILE A 201 7.44 3.35 11.82
N LYS A 202 8.23 2.31 12.11
CA LYS A 202 8.32 1.67 13.43
C LYS A 202 8.75 2.65 14.53
N LYS A 203 9.76 3.46 14.27
CA LYS A 203 10.40 4.30 15.29
C LYS A 203 9.68 5.62 15.56
N LYS A 204 9.00 6.16 14.53
CA LYS A 204 8.51 7.53 14.57
C LYS A 204 7.12 7.69 13.96
N LYS A 205 6.96 7.34 12.68
CA LYS A 205 5.75 7.68 11.91
C LYS A 205 4.48 7.05 12.46
N TYR A 206 4.53 5.80 12.93
CA TYR A 206 3.36 5.16 13.51
C TYR A 206 2.80 5.95 14.70
N SER A 207 3.64 6.47 15.59
CA SER A 207 3.20 7.28 16.73
C SER A 207 2.66 8.66 16.30
N GLU A 208 3.27 9.28 15.30
CA GLU A 208 2.77 10.54 14.71
C GLU A 208 1.39 10.34 14.07
N TRP A 209 1.22 9.29 13.28
CA TRP A 209 -0.07 8.94 12.66
C TRP A 209 -1.13 8.61 13.71
N LYS A 210 -0.77 7.85 14.75
CA LYS A 210 -1.67 7.55 15.87
C LYS A 210 -2.14 8.82 16.57
N SER A 211 -1.25 9.77 16.82
CA SER A 211 -1.60 11.06 17.43
C SER A 211 -2.52 11.90 16.56
N LYS A 212 -2.32 11.86 15.23
CA LYS A 212 -3.08 12.64 14.25
C LYS A 212 -4.44 12.06 13.95
N TYR A 213 -4.55 10.74 13.82
CA TYR A 213 -5.72 10.06 13.29
C TYR A 213 -6.46 9.17 14.29
N GLY A 214 -5.87 8.90 15.45
CA GLY A 214 -6.44 8.05 16.50
C GLY A 214 -7.34 8.79 17.50
N GLN A 215 -7.56 10.09 17.31
CA GLN A 215 -8.42 10.91 18.19
C GLN A 215 -9.90 10.74 17.91
#